data_8ea56522aed03073b4d7403c324b5fe8
#
_entry.id   8ea56522aed03073b4d7403c324b5fe8
#
_cell.length_a   1.000
_cell.length_b   1.000
_cell.length_c   1.000
_cell.angle_alpha   90.00
_cell.angle_beta   90.00
_cell.angle_gamma   90.00
#
_symmetry.space_group_name_H-M   'P 1'
#
loop_
_entity.id
_entity.type
_entity.pdbx_description
1 polymer ?
#
loop_
_entity_poly.entity_id
_entity_poly.type
_entity_poly.pdbx_seq_one_letter_code
_entity_poly.pdbx_strand_id
1 'polypeptide(L)'
;MKKLRVALFALLIPVAVAQLVFAEGLFKVGEKAPSFALTAITGETVGLDTYKGKVVVLGLFHICEPCMVQGSALQKVSEKTKGKDVAVFGVNSSGDSKKNVGEFLSAFPVKVTYPYLLDPSKVTDKLYGGGKFIPNVYVIDRQGVIRWHRVGNMDLAGEEAIVAEVEKLLAGGKSKM
;
A
#
# COMPACT_ATOMS: atom_id res chain seq x y z
N MET A 1 -52.60 -29.49 47.55
CA MET A 1 -52.25 -29.42 46.13
C MET A 1 -51.20 -28.27 45.95
N LYS A 2 -49.90 -28.62 45.91
CA LYS A 2 -48.80 -27.65 45.82
C LYS A 2 -48.53 -27.38 44.32
N LYS A 3 -48.70 -26.14 43.86
CA LYS A 3 -48.36 -25.74 42.49
C LYS A 3 -46.89 -25.46 42.38
N LEU A 4 -46.16 -26.32 41.64
CA LEU A 4 -44.74 -26.18 41.33
C LEU A 4 -44.57 -25.07 40.24
N ARG A 5 -43.99 -23.93 40.61
CA ARG A 5 -43.61 -22.87 39.66
C ARG A 5 -42.21 -23.13 39.12
N VAL A 6 -42.15 -23.58 37.87
CA VAL A 6 -40.88 -23.70 37.15
C VAL A 6 -40.49 -22.30 36.66
N ALA A 7 -39.41 -21.75 37.24
CA ALA A 7 -38.81 -20.50 36.78
C ALA A 7 -37.84 -20.83 35.62
N LEU A 8 -38.19 -20.36 34.42
CA LEU A 8 -37.37 -20.49 33.23
C LEU A 8 -36.29 -19.36 33.27
N PHE A 9 -35.07 -19.70 33.68
CA PHE A 9 -33.92 -18.79 33.59
C PHE A 9 -33.44 -18.77 32.12
N ALA A 10 -33.81 -17.69 31.41
CA ALA A 10 -33.24 -17.41 30.10
C ALA A 10 -31.78 -16.96 30.27
N LEU A 11 -30.88 -17.82 29.87
CA LEU A 11 -29.44 -17.54 29.86
C LEU A 11 -29.15 -16.61 28.66
N LEU A 12 -29.08 -15.30 28.91
CA LEU A 12 -28.62 -14.31 27.93
C LEU A 12 -27.11 -14.46 27.78
N ILE A 13 -26.68 -15.13 26.72
CA ILE A 13 -25.27 -15.15 26.31
C ILE A 13 -24.99 -13.80 25.63
N PRO A 14 -24.08 -12.95 26.17
CA PRO A 14 -23.69 -11.74 25.47
C PRO A 14 -22.90 -12.14 24.22
N VAL A 15 -23.45 -11.88 23.05
CA VAL A 15 -22.69 -11.93 21.80
C VAL A 15 -21.69 -10.77 21.84
N ALA A 16 -20.46 -11.07 22.20
CA ALA A 16 -19.36 -10.15 22.09
C ALA A 16 -19.11 -9.89 20.59
N VAL A 17 -19.68 -8.82 20.06
CA VAL A 17 -19.30 -8.30 18.76
C VAL A 17 -17.89 -7.78 18.91
N ALA A 18 -16.91 -8.54 18.44
CA ALA A 18 -15.54 -8.08 18.30
C ALA A 18 -15.54 -6.92 17.30
N GLN A 19 -15.60 -5.69 17.79
CA GLN A 19 -15.34 -4.52 16.98
C GLN A 19 -13.86 -4.58 16.58
N LEU A 20 -13.60 -4.87 15.32
CA LEU A 20 -12.31 -4.64 14.69
C LEU A 20 -12.07 -3.13 14.71
N VAL A 21 -11.42 -2.65 15.76
CA VAL A 21 -10.88 -1.30 15.81
C VAL A 21 -9.74 -1.29 14.82
N PHE A 22 -10.01 -0.80 13.61
CA PHE A 22 -8.94 -0.42 12.71
C PHE A 22 -8.22 0.76 13.37
N ALA A 23 -7.04 0.48 13.93
CA ALA A 23 -6.18 1.53 14.44
C ALA A 23 -5.84 2.45 13.26
N GLU A 24 -6.28 3.70 13.31
CA GLU A 24 -5.84 4.75 12.40
C GLU A 24 -4.34 4.98 12.62
N GLY A 25 -3.51 4.28 11.88
CA GLY A 25 -2.06 4.37 12.01
C GLY A 25 -1.35 3.83 10.79
N LEU A 26 -0.13 4.31 10.57
CA LEU A 26 0.78 3.75 9.58
C LEU A 26 1.06 2.28 9.89
N PHE A 27 0.97 1.43 8.87
CA PHE A 27 1.39 0.04 9.00
C PHE A 27 2.89 -0.05 9.27
N LYS A 28 3.25 -0.96 10.19
CA LYS A 28 4.62 -1.15 10.64
C LYS A 28 5.32 -2.27 9.85
N VAL A 29 6.63 -2.20 9.82
CA VAL A 29 7.46 -3.30 9.35
C VAL A 29 7.12 -4.57 10.14
N GLY A 30 6.88 -5.67 9.42
CA GLY A 30 6.43 -6.96 9.97
C GLY A 30 4.93 -7.22 9.84
N GLU A 31 4.11 -6.21 9.58
CA GLU A 31 2.67 -6.37 9.38
C GLU A 31 2.31 -6.73 7.93
N LYS A 32 1.15 -7.37 7.76
CA LYS A 32 0.59 -7.65 6.43
C LYS A 32 0.13 -6.34 5.79
N ALA A 33 0.54 -6.13 4.55
CA ALA A 33 0.03 -5.02 3.75
C ALA A 33 -1.45 -5.27 3.41
N PRO A 34 -2.35 -4.32 3.69
CA PRO A 34 -3.76 -4.43 3.30
C PRO A 34 -3.92 -4.56 1.80
N SER A 35 -4.78 -5.47 1.37
CA SER A 35 -5.06 -5.65 -0.05
C SER A 35 -6.01 -4.57 -0.58
N PHE A 36 -5.83 -4.23 -1.84
CA PHE A 36 -6.70 -3.34 -2.60
C PHE A 36 -6.67 -3.74 -4.08
N ALA A 37 -7.64 -3.25 -4.84
CA ALA A 37 -7.67 -3.31 -6.30
C ALA A 37 -8.17 -1.98 -6.84
N LEU A 38 -7.39 -1.33 -7.70
CA LEU A 38 -7.65 -0.01 -8.26
C LEU A 38 -7.41 0.02 -9.76
N THR A 39 -7.96 1.02 -10.45
CA THR A 39 -7.75 1.20 -11.88
C THR A 39 -6.55 2.11 -12.12
N ALA A 40 -5.62 1.68 -12.95
CA ALA A 40 -4.54 2.51 -13.41
C ALA A 40 -5.04 3.64 -14.34
N ILE A 41 -4.28 4.71 -14.47
CA ILE A 41 -4.60 5.82 -15.38
C ILE A 41 -4.73 5.36 -16.84
N THR A 42 -4.06 4.27 -17.18
CA THR A 42 -4.09 3.59 -18.49
C THR A 42 -5.33 2.70 -18.69
N GLY A 43 -6.06 2.37 -17.61
CA GLY A 43 -7.35 1.69 -17.63
C GLY A 43 -7.35 0.24 -17.13
N GLU A 44 -6.19 -0.39 -16.95
CA GLU A 44 -6.10 -1.73 -16.39
C GLU A 44 -6.37 -1.75 -14.87
N THR A 45 -6.94 -2.85 -14.36
CA THR A 45 -7.11 -3.06 -12.92
C THR A 45 -5.84 -3.68 -12.34
N VAL A 46 -5.31 -3.03 -11.31
CA VAL A 46 -4.11 -3.44 -10.58
C VAL A 46 -4.45 -3.58 -9.10
N GLY A 47 -4.09 -4.71 -8.52
CA GLY A 47 -4.27 -4.98 -7.11
C GLY A 47 -3.04 -5.57 -6.46
N LEU A 48 -2.88 -5.38 -5.16
CA LEU A 48 -1.74 -5.94 -4.44
C LEU A 48 -1.68 -7.48 -4.57
N ASP A 49 -2.84 -8.13 -4.57
CA ASP A 49 -2.95 -9.58 -4.71
C ASP A 49 -2.49 -10.10 -6.09
N THR A 50 -2.53 -9.27 -7.13
CA THR A 50 -2.04 -9.60 -8.48
C THR A 50 -0.52 -9.85 -8.48
N TYR A 51 0.18 -9.29 -7.50
CA TYR A 51 1.63 -9.38 -7.38
C TYR A 51 2.11 -10.33 -6.28
N LYS A 52 1.25 -11.24 -5.81
CA LYS A 52 1.69 -12.31 -4.89
C LYS A 52 2.86 -13.09 -5.50
N GLY A 53 3.89 -13.34 -4.70
CA GLY A 53 5.13 -13.98 -5.15
C GLY A 53 6.19 -13.01 -5.68
N LYS A 54 5.86 -11.72 -5.87
CA LYS A 54 6.82 -10.67 -6.22
C LYS A 54 7.12 -9.76 -5.03
N VAL A 55 8.26 -9.10 -5.07
CA VAL A 55 8.51 -7.95 -4.19
C VAL A 55 7.76 -6.76 -4.75
N VAL A 56 7.06 -6.01 -3.90
CA VAL A 56 6.27 -4.85 -4.32
C VAL A 56 6.85 -3.58 -3.71
N VAL A 57 7.03 -2.55 -4.52
CA VAL A 57 7.30 -1.18 -4.08
C VAL A 57 6.06 -0.34 -4.35
N LEU A 58 5.38 0.05 -3.29
CA LEU A 58 4.12 0.81 -3.32
C LEU A 58 4.36 2.25 -2.86
N GLY A 59 4.09 3.23 -3.74
CA GLY A 59 4.06 4.64 -3.38
C GLY A 59 2.63 5.15 -3.23
N LEU A 60 2.36 5.87 -2.15
CA LEU A 60 1.09 6.59 -1.92
C LEU A 60 1.33 8.08 -2.04
N PHE A 61 0.56 8.74 -2.89
CA PHE A 61 0.76 10.11 -3.29
C PHE A 61 -0.54 10.93 -3.30
N HIS A 62 -0.39 12.23 -3.11
CA HIS A 62 -1.37 13.24 -3.47
C HIS A 62 -0.82 14.07 -4.64
N ILE A 63 -1.56 15.08 -5.11
CA ILE A 63 -1.03 16.10 -6.03
C ILE A 63 -0.26 17.12 -5.19
N CYS A 64 1.05 16.91 -5.05
CA CYS A 64 1.93 17.77 -4.27
C CYS A 64 3.37 17.72 -4.78
N GLU A 65 4.15 18.80 -4.53
CA GLU A 65 5.56 18.86 -4.92
C GLU A 65 6.40 17.74 -4.27
N PRO A 66 6.32 17.49 -2.96
CA PRO A 66 7.02 16.34 -2.35
C PRO A 66 6.65 15.00 -2.98
N CYS A 67 5.40 14.84 -3.41
CA CYS A 67 4.93 13.62 -4.07
C CYS A 67 5.53 13.46 -5.47
N MET A 68 5.76 14.57 -6.18
CA MET A 68 6.44 14.58 -7.48
C MET A 68 7.90 14.12 -7.34
N VAL A 69 8.63 14.64 -6.34
CA VAL A 69 10.00 14.23 -6.03
C VAL A 69 10.06 12.73 -5.72
N GLN A 70 9.19 12.26 -4.84
CA GLN A 70 9.10 10.86 -4.45
C GLN A 70 8.73 9.95 -5.62
N GLY A 71 7.74 10.34 -6.44
CA GLY A 71 7.34 9.59 -7.63
C GLY A 71 8.45 9.51 -8.66
N SER A 72 9.26 10.55 -8.80
CA SER A 72 10.46 10.54 -9.67
C SER A 72 11.54 9.58 -9.14
N ALA A 73 11.73 9.50 -7.83
CA ALA A 73 12.62 8.52 -7.22
C ALA A 73 12.11 7.08 -7.44
N LEU A 74 10.79 6.85 -7.35
CA LEU A 74 10.20 5.55 -7.68
C LEU A 74 10.42 5.16 -9.14
N GLN A 75 10.44 6.11 -10.08
CA GLN A 75 10.76 5.82 -11.48
C GLN A 75 12.17 5.24 -11.60
N LYS A 76 13.15 5.81 -10.90
CA LYS A 76 14.52 5.27 -10.90
C LYS A 76 14.60 3.89 -10.24
N VAL A 77 13.85 3.65 -9.15
CA VAL A 77 13.74 2.32 -8.56
C VAL A 77 13.15 1.33 -9.57
N SER A 78 12.10 1.71 -10.28
CA SER A 78 11.48 0.88 -11.33
C SER A 78 12.48 0.51 -12.43
N GLU A 79 13.31 1.46 -12.87
CA GLU A 79 14.35 1.24 -13.87
C GLU A 79 15.45 0.29 -13.37
N LYS A 80 15.96 0.51 -12.14
CA LYS A 80 16.99 -0.32 -11.51
C LYS A 80 16.54 -1.77 -11.23
N THR A 81 15.23 -1.97 -11.09
CA THR A 81 14.63 -3.29 -10.80
C THR A 81 13.99 -3.94 -12.02
N LYS A 82 14.08 -3.33 -13.19
CA LYS A 82 13.53 -3.85 -14.45
C LYS A 82 14.06 -5.24 -14.76
N GLY A 83 13.16 -6.15 -15.14
CA GLY A 83 13.50 -7.55 -15.45
C GLY A 83 13.69 -8.45 -14.22
N LYS A 84 13.53 -7.94 -13.01
CA LYS A 84 13.52 -8.72 -11.75
C LYS A 84 12.07 -9.02 -11.32
N ASP A 85 11.89 -9.96 -10.37
CA ASP A 85 10.59 -10.26 -9.75
C ASP A 85 10.12 -9.16 -8.80
N VAL A 86 10.03 -7.94 -9.32
CA VAL A 86 9.62 -6.73 -8.60
C VAL A 86 8.48 -6.06 -9.36
N ALA A 87 7.49 -5.58 -8.62
CA ALA A 87 6.46 -4.70 -9.12
C ALA A 87 6.58 -3.33 -8.43
N VAL A 88 6.62 -2.26 -9.21
CA VAL A 88 6.62 -0.88 -8.70
C VAL A 88 5.34 -0.23 -9.17
N PHE A 89 4.59 0.42 -8.29
CA PHE A 89 3.44 1.22 -8.67
C PHE A 89 3.16 2.35 -7.68
N GLY A 90 2.56 3.42 -8.18
CA GLY A 90 2.11 4.55 -7.40
C GLY A 90 0.59 4.61 -7.33
N VAL A 91 0.05 5.19 -6.27
CA VAL A 91 -1.40 5.41 -6.08
C VAL A 91 -1.65 6.86 -5.77
N ASN A 92 -2.55 7.51 -6.51
CA ASN A 92 -3.16 8.75 -6.07
C ASN A 92 -4.22 8.42 -5.02
N SER A 93 -3.88 8.54 -3.74
CA SER A 93 -4.73 8.17 -2.61
C SER A 93 -5.69 9.27 -2.17
N SER A 94 -5.56 10.49 -2.72
CA SER A 94 -6.40 11.66 -2.39
C SER A 94 -7.76 11.68 -3.10
N GLY A 95 -7.98 10.79 -4.05
CA GLY A 95 -9.23 10.72 -4.80
C GLY A 95 -9.35 11.76 -5.93
N ASP A 96 -8.21 12.26 -6.42
CA ASP A 96 -8.20 13.23 -7.52
C ASP A 96 -8.71 12.60 -8.82
N SER A 97 -9.27 13.45 -9.68
CA SER A 97 -9.78 13.03 -10.98
C SER A 97 -8.66 12.52 -11.91
N LYS A 98 -8.99 11.62 -12.83
CA LYS A 98 -8.05 11.14 -13.87
C LYS A 98 -7.39 12.29 -14.62
N LYS A 99 -8.13 13.38 -14.90
CA LYS A 99 -7.61 14.58 -15.56
C LYS A 99 -6.52 15.23 -14.72
N ASN A 100 -6.82 15.53 -13.45
CA ASN A 100 -5.87 16.20 -12.56
C ASN A 100 -4.61 15.36 -12.33
N VAL A 101 -4.76 14.05 -12.17
CA VAL A 101 -3.62 13.12 -12.05
C VAL A 101 -2.81 13.08 -13.33
N GLY A 102 -3.44 13.12 -14.51
CA GLY A 102 -2.76 13.18 -15.80
C GLY A 102 -1.93 14.46 -15.97
N GLU A 103 -2.48 15.61 -15.59
CA GLU A 103 -1.77 16.89 -15.58
C GLU A 103 -0.59 16.87 -14.60
N PHE A 104 -0.79 16.31 -13.40
CA PHE A 104 0.26 16.13 -12.40
C PHE A 104 1.41 15.26 -12.92
N LEU A 105 1.12 14.12 -13.52
CA LEU A 105 2.13 13.23 -14.09
C LEU A 105 2.88 13.87 -15.27
N SER A 106 2.22 14.72 -16.02
CA SER A 106 2.84 15.47 -17.13
C SER A 106 3.84 16.54 -16.65
N ALA A 107 3.70 17.01 -15.40
CA ALA A 107 4.61 17.96 -14.78
C ALA A 107 5.86 17.32 -14.15
N PHE A 108 5.96 15.98 -14.12
CA PHE A 108 7.14 15.32 -13.57
C PHE A 108 8.39 15.63 -14.39
N PRO A 109 9.55 15.81 -13.76
CA PRO A 109 10.83 16.03 -14.46
C PRO A 109 11.31 14.77 -15.21
N VAL A 110 10.70 13.62 -14.94
CA VAL A 110 10.97 12.34 -15.59
C VAL A 110 9.65 11.70 -16.04
N LYS A 111 9.66 10.95 -17.15
CA LYS A 111 8.48 10.23 -17.59
C LYS A 111 8.21 9.06 -16.66
N VAL A 112 7.07 9.08 -15.97
CA VAL A 112 6.60 7.95 -15.15
C VAL A 112 6.14 6.81 -16.07
N THR A 113 6.72 5.63 -15.90
CA THR A 113 6.41 4.42 -16.70
C THR A 113 5.88 3.25 -15.87
N TYR A 114 5.99 3.30 -14.56
CA TYR A 114 5.31 2.33 -13.68
C TYR A 114 3.81 2.61 -13.62
N PRO A 115 2.95 1.59 -13.36
CA PRO A 115 1.51 1.78 -13.21
C PRO A 115 1.18 2.83 -12.14
N TYR A 116 0.37 3.83 -12.52
CA TYR A 116 -0.10 4.86 -11.59
C TYR A 116 -1.62 4.73 -11.42
N LEU A 117 -2.06 4.42 -10.20
CA LEU A 117 -3.40 4.00 -9.88
C LEU A 117 -4.23 5.16 -9.35
N LEU A 118 -5.52 5.14 -9.64
CA LEU A 118 -6.52 6.10 -9.19
C LEU A 118 -7.32 5.50 -8.05
N ASP A 119 -7.45 6.21 -6.94
CA ASP A 119 -8.24 5.79 -5.77
C ASP A 119 -9.35 6.81 -5.47
N PRO A 120 -10.41 6.87 -6.30
CA PRO A 120 -11.49 7.84 -6.15
C PRO A 120 -12.26 7.69 -4.83
N SER A 121 -12.23 6.51 -4.23
CA SER A 121 -12.91 6.22 -2.96
C SER A 121 -12.01 6.37 -1.73
N LYS A 122 -10.74 6.75 -1.92
CA LYS A 122 -9.73 6.92 -0.87
C LYS A 122 -9.56 5.67 0.01
N VAL A 123 -9.64 4.50 -0.61
CA VAL A 123 -9.51 3.22 0.08
C VAL A 123 -8.10 3.05 0.64
N THR A 124 -7.08 3.31 -0.20
CA THR A 124 -5.68 3.20 0.21
C THR A 124 -5.30 4.28 1.21
N ASP A 125 -5.86 5.48 1.10
CA ASP A 125 -5.68 6.54 2.09
C ASP A 125 -6.13 6.08 3.48
N LYS A 126 -7.32 5.48 3.58
CA LYS A 126 -7.85 4.93 4.83
C LYS A 126 -7.04 3.74 5.34
N LEU A 127 -6.67 2.81 4.44
CA LEU A 127 -5.95 1.58 4.81
C LEU A 127 -4.51 1.85 5.26
N TYR A 128 -3.81 2.81 4.65
CA TYR A 128 -2.38 3.04 4.85
C TYR A 128 -2.04 4.33 5.62
N GLY A 129 -2.98 4.85 6.40
CA GLY A 129 -2.69 5.93 7.36
C GLY A 129 -3.31 7.28 7.06
N GLY A 130 -4.21 7.35 6.09
CA GLY A 130 -4.92 8.60 5.75
C GLY A 130 -3.96 9.72 5.34
N GLY A 131 -4.49 10.76 4.74
CA GLY A 131 -3.72 11.88 4.17
C GLY A 131 -2.75 12.64 5.10
N LYS A 132 -2.54 12.16 6.32
CA LYS A 132 -1.63 12.75 7.30
C LYS A 132 -0.14 12.48 7.01
N PHE A 133 0.15 11.47 6.18
CA PHE A 133 1.51 10.93 6.02
C PHE A 133 1.85 10.73 4.54
N ILE A 134 1.83 11.79 3.76
CA ILE A 134 2.08 11.75 2.31
C ILE A 134 3.27 12.67 1.98
N PRO A 135 4.16 12.27 1.08
CA PRO A 135 4.25 10.98 0.38
C PRO A 135 4.67 9.82 1.28
N ASN A 136 4.34 8.60 0.85
CA ASN A 136 4.53 7.41 1.66
C ASN A 136 4.98 6.24 0.76
N VAL A 137 6.02 5.49 1.14
CA VAL A 137 6.50 4.34 0.36
C VAL A 137 6.65 3.12 1.24
N TYR A 138 6.19 1.99 0.73
CA TYR A 138 6.31 0.67 1.33
C TYR A 138 7.07 -0.28 0.42
N VAL A 139 7.94 -1.10 0.99
CA VAL A 139 8.49 -2.30 0.33
C VAL A 139 7.86 -3.52 1.00
N ILE A 140 7.22 -4.34 0.18
CA ILE A 140 6.41 -5.49 0.60
C ILE A 140 7.04 -6.74 0.01
N ASP A 141 7.21 -7.78 0.81
CA ASP A 141 7.81 -9.03 0.36
C ASP A 141 6.83 -9.92 -0.43
N ARG A 142 7.35 -11.05 -0.94
CA ARG A 142 6.57 -12.03 -1.71
C ARG A 142 5.38 -12.64 -0.94
N GLN A 143 5.43 -12.59 0.39
CA GLN A 143 4.36 -13.05 1.28
C GLN A 143 3.36 -11.94 1.62
N GLY A 144 3.54 -10.72 1.09
CA GLY A 144 2.68 -9.57 1.36
C GLY A 144 2.95 -8.94 2.73
N VAL A 145 4.14 -9.10 3.30
CA VAL A 145 4.55 -8.49 4.57
C VAL A 145 5.38 -7.24 4.28
N ILE A 146 5.08 -6.14 4.96
CA ILE A 146 5.85 -4.90 4.88
C ILE A 146 7.22 -5.12 5.48
N ARG A 147 8.28 -4.88 4.71
CA ARG A 147 9.67 -5.03 5.14
C ARG A 147 10.41 -3.72 5.30
N TRP A 148 9.93 -2.69 4.62
CA TRP A 148 10.47 -1.35 4.74
C TRP A 148 9.36 -0.32 4.52
N HIS A 149 9.48 0.82 5.17
CA HIS A 149 8.52 1.91 5.08
C HIS A 149 9.19 3.25 5.34
N ARG A 150 8.82 4.27 4.57
CA ARG A 150 9.26 5.66 4.77
C ARG A 150 8.13 6.64 4.47
N VAL A 151 8.02 7.65 5.32
CA VAL A 151 7.14 8.82 5.15
C VAL A 151 8.00 10.03 4.75
N GLY A 152 7.44 10.90 3.92
CA GLY A 152 8.08 12.16 3.53
C GLY A 152 8.98 12.02 2.31
N ASN A 153 9.72 13.09 2.03
CA ASN A 153 10.60 13.16 0.86
C ASN A 153 11.69 12.10 0.87
N MET A 154 11.98 11.61 -0.31
CA MET A 154 13.06 10.69 -0.56
C MET A 154 14.21 11.43 -1.23
N ASP A 155 15.37 11.39 -0.59
CA ASP A 155 16.67 11.75 -1.14
C ASP A 155 17.31 10.54 -1.84
N LEU A 156 18.51 10.72 -2.37
CA LEU A 156 19.30 9.62 -2.95
C LEU A 156 19.48 8.45 -1.97
N ALA A 157 19.73 8.73 -0.70
CA ALA A 157 19.91 7.69 0.32
C ALA A 157 18.61 6.88 0.52
N GLY A 158 17.44 7.50 0.41
CA GLY A 158 16.16 6.79 0.46
C GLY A 158 15.92 5.92 -0.77
N GLU A 159 16.29 6.38 -1.97
CA GLU A 159 16.23 5.59 -3.21
C GLU A 159 17.13 4.34 -3.10
N GLU A 160 18.37 4.52 -2.64
CA GLU A 160 19.32 3.44 -2.43
C GLU A 160 18.85 2.45 -1.36
N ALA A 161 18.24 2.93 -0.27
CA ALA A 161 17.67 2.08 0.77
C ALA A 161 16.54 1.19 0.24
N ILE A 162 15.67 1.70 -0.63
CA ILE A 162 14.63 0.89 -1.28
C ILE A 162 15.27 -0.19 -2.15
N VAL A 163 16.23 0.20 -2.99
CA VAL A 163 16.90 -0.76 -3.89
C VAL A 163 17.63 -1.84 -3.07
N ALA A 164 18.33 -1.46 -2.00
CA ALA A 164 19.01 -2.41 -1.12
C ALA A 164 18.05 -3.40 -0.45
N GLU A 165 16.89 -2.92 0.06
CA GLU A 165 15.89 -3.80 0.66
C GLU A 165 15.27 -4.74 -0.39
N VAL A 166 14.97 -4.24 -1.60
CA VAL A 166 14.49 -5.06 -2.71
C VAL A 166 15.49 -6.16 -3.05
N GLU A 167 16.78 -5.85 -3.20
CA GLU A 167 17.83 -6.84 -3.51
C GLU A 167 17.96 -7.90 -2.41
N LYS A 168 17.90 -7.49 -1.15
CA LYS A 168 17.91 -8.40 0.00
C LYS A 168 16.73 -9.38 -0.04
N LEU A 169 15.52 -8.88 -0.35
CA LEU A 169 14.32 -9.70 -0.46
C LEU A 169 14.36 -10.64 -1.66
N LEU A 170 14.98 -10.21 -2.77
CA LEU A 170 15.18 -11.06 -3.93
C LEU A 170 16.18 -12.20 -3.65
N ALA A 171 17.26 -11.90 -2.93
CA ALA A 171 18.28 -12.89 -2.54
C ALA A 171 17.73 -13.93 -1.56
N GLY A 172 16.97 -13.49 -0.55
CA GLY A 172 16.39 -14.37 0.47
C GLY A 172 15.37 -15.39 -0.06
N GLY A 173 14.76 -15.13 -1.22
CA GLY A 173 13.84 -16.05 -1.88
C GLY A 173 14.50 -17.20 -2.65
N LYS A 174 15.79 -17.13 -2.91
CA LYS A 174 16.56 -18.18 -3.64
C LYS A 174 17.11 -19.30 -2.74
N SER A 175 16.99 -19.15 -1.40
CA SER A 175 17.63 -20.09 -0.44
C SER A 175 16.74 -21.27 0.00
N LYS A 176 15.59 -21.54 -0.64
CA LYS A 176 14.72 -22.67 -0.32
C LYS A 176 14.21 -23.39 -1.58
N MET A 177 15.12 -23.90 -2.38
CA MET A 177 14.86 -25.00 -3.31
C MET A 177 15.92 -26.06 -3.15
#